data_1771a23b7d5204614e0c447a009c9e8b
#
_entry.id   1771a23b7d5204614e0c447a009c9e8b
#
_cell.length_a   1.000
_cell.length_b   1.000
_cell.length_c   1.000
_cell.angle_alpha   90.00
_cell.angle_beta   90.00
_cell.angle_gamma   90.00
#
_symmetry.space_group_name_H-M   'P 1'
#
loop_
_entity.id
_entity.type
_entity.pdbx_description
1 polymer ?
#
loop_
_entity_poly.entity_id
_entity_poly.type
_entity_poly.pdbx_seq_one_letter_code
_entity_poly.pdbx_strand_id
1 'polypeptide(L)'
;MATCVLDTDVVIAALDRADAHHAAAAAAFERFTTRRTELVICTVNYAEALVRPAEDERSLRAAVDAIASLGIRTSSPDAALARVAARRRALGISLADGFALATAERVGADLASFDQRVRRALKSVDMRLSSALTN
;
A
#
# COMPACT_ATOMS: atom_id res chain seq x y z
N MET A 1 -5.36 18.47 -0.33
CA MET A 1 -5.24 17.26 -1.15
C MET A 1 -5.33 16.03 -0.26
N ALA A 2 -5.98 15.00 -0.76
CA ALA A 2 -6.08 13.75 -0.03
C ALA A 2 -4.76 12.97 -0.09
N THR A 3 -4.53 12.15 0.92
CA THR A 3 -3.41 11.22 0.98
C THR A 3 -3.97 9.80 1.06
N CYS A 4 -3.34 8.87 0.36
CA CYS A 4 -3.69 7.45 0.41
C CYS A 4 -2.42 6.65 0.70
N VAL A 5 -2.51 5.74 1.66
CA VAL A 5 -1.45 4.79 1.94
C VAL A 5 -1.74 3.52 1.14
N LEU A 6 -0.72 2.97 0.52
CA LEU A 6 -0.84 1.78 -0.32
C LEU A 6 -0.34 0.55 0.42
N ASP A 7 -1.17 -0.50 0.43
CA ASP A 7 -0.72 -1.83 0.85
C ASP A 7 0.14 -2.45 -0.25
N THR A 8 0.95 -3.42 0.11
CA THR A 8 1.85 -4.12 -0.81
C THR A 8 1.15 -4.66 -2.05
N ASP A 9 -0.04 -5.27 -1.87
CA ASP A 9 -0.75 -5.94 -2.96
C ASP A 9 -1.18 -4.98 -4.08
N VAL A 10 -1.48 -3.73 -3.74
CA VAL A 10 -1.88 -2.72 -4.72
C VAL A 10 -0.69 -2.34 -5.61
N VAL A 11 0.49 -2.21 -5.02
CA VAL A 11 1.71 -1.88 -5.77
C VAL A 11 2.14 -3.06 -6.65
N ILE A 12 2.12 -4.28 -6.12
CA ILE A 12 2.43 -5.47 -6.91
C ILE A 12 1.48 -5.57 -8.10
N ALA A 13 0.19 -5.40 -7.89
CA ALA A 13 -0.81 -5.46 -8.96
C ALA A 13 -0.58 -4.39 -10.03
N ALA A 14 -0.17 -3.19 -9.62
CA ALA A 14 0.14 -2.11 -10.57
C ALA A 14 1.35 -2.45 -11.45
N LEU A 15 2.36 -3.13 -10.89
CA LEU A 15 3.60 -3.46 -11.59
C LEU A 15 3.53 -4.75 -12.42
N ASP A 16 2.63 -5.66 -12.09
CA ASP A 16 2.56 -6.99 -12.68
C ASP A 16 1.29 -7.14 -13.51
N ARG A 17 1.43 -7.16 -14.83
CA ARG A 17 0.30 -7.30 -15.76
C ARG A 17 -0.41 -8.64 -15.61
N ALA A 18 0.26 -9.65 -15.08
CA ALA A 18 -0.32 -10.99 -14.88
C ALA A 18 -1.10 -11.09 -13.56
N ASP A 19 -1.01 -10.07 -12.69
CA ASP A 19 -1.74 -10.07 -11.42
C ASP A 19 -3.25 -9.98 -11.67
N ALA A 20 -4.02 -10.75 -10.92
CA ALA A 20 -5.48 -10.78 -11.04
C ALA A 20 -6.11 -9.40 -10.81
N HIS A 21 -5.47 -8.56 -10.02
CA HIS A 21 -5.97 -7.22 -9.70
C HIS A 21 -5.32 -6.10 -10.53
N HIS A 22 -4.56 -6.47 -11.58
CA HIS A 22 -3.84 -5.46 -12.37
C HIS A 22 -4.76 -4.39 -12.94
N ALA A 23 -5.86 -4.78 -13.57
CA ALA A 23 -6.79 -3.84 -14.18
C ALA A 23 -7.41 -2.89 -13.12
N ALA A 24 -7.77 -3.43 -11.96
CA ALA A 24 -8.31 -2.63 -10.86
C ALA A 24 -7.26 -1.65 -10.31
N ALA A 25 -6.00 -2.09 -10.19
CA ALA A 25 -4.91 -1.23 -9.75
C ALA A 25 -4.65 -0.12 -10.76
N ALA A 26 -4.58 -0.44 -12.04
CA ALA A 26 -4.38 0.56 -13.10
C ALA A 26 -5.48 1.63 -13.07
N ALA A 27 -6.73 1.22 -12.94
CA ALA A 27 -7.85 2.15 -12.82
C ALA A 27 -7.75 3.01 -11.56
N ALA A 28 -7.31 2.43 -10.45
CA ALA A 28 -7.11 3.18 -9.20
C ALA A 28 -6.04 4.26 -9.37
N PHE A 29 -4.91 3.95 -10.01
CA PHE A 29 -3.85 4.92 -10.23
C PHE A 29 -4.27 6.04 -11.16
N GLU A 30 -5.12 5.77 -12.16
CA GLU A 30 -5.71 6.83 -12.97
C GLU A 30 -6.55 7.78 -12.10
N ARG A 31 -7.35 7.25 -11.19
CA ARG A 31 -8.16 8.06 -10.26
C ARG A 31 -7.28 8.87 -9.31
N PHE A 32 -6.21 8.27 -8.79
CA PHE A 32 -5.25 8.98 -7.94
C PHE A 32 -4.65 10.18 -8.68
N THR A 33 -4.24 9.97 -9.93
CA THR A 33 -3.68 11.05 -10.75
C THR A 33 -4.70 12.17 -10.99
N THR A 34 -5.91 11.80 -11.39
CA THR A 34 -6.99 12.76 -11.66
C THR A 34 -7.35 13.57 -10.41
N ARG A 35 -7.39 12.92 -9.25
CA ARG A 35 -7.74 13.54 -7.98
C ARG A 35 -6.56 14.23 -7.30
N ARG A 36 -5.37 14.11 -7.85
CA ARG A 36 -4.10 14.62 -7.28
C ARG A 36 -3.88 14.11 -5.86
N THR A 37 -4.15 12.83 -5.65
CA THR A 37 -3.95 12.15 -4.37
C THR A 37 -2.46 11.95 -4.11
N GLU A 38 -1.99 12.31 -2.91
CA GLU A 38 -0.65 11.95 -2.49
C GLU A 38 -0.60 10.47 -2.15
N LEU A 39 0.39 9.76 -2.69
CA LEU A 39 0.55 8.32 -2.48
C LEU A 39 1.74 8.04 -1.58
N VAL A 40 1.52 7.21 -0.57
CA VAL A 40 2.54 6.87 0.43
C VAL A 40 2.57 5.36 0.59
N ILE A 41 3.76 4.79 0.69
CA ILE A 41 3.96 3.40 1.07
C ILE A 41 4.93 3.33 2.25
N CYS A 42 4.58 2.56 3.28
CA CYS A 42 5.53 2.26 4.35
C CYS A 42 6.71 1.48 3.77
N THR A 43 7.94 1.76 4.22
CA THR A 43 9.12 1.08 3.70
C THR A 43 9.09 -0.43 3.91
N VAL A 44 8.36 -0.93 4.90
CA VAL A 44 8.14 -2.37 5.09
C VAL A 44 7.37 -2.97 3.92
N ASN A 45 6.29 -2.31 3.50
CA ASN A 45 5.49 -2.73 2.35
C ASN A 45 6.24 -2.53 1.04
N TYR A 46 7.03 -1.47 0.96
CA TYR A 46 7.92 -1.21 -0.17
C TYR A 46 8.91 -2.36 -0.35
N ALA A 47 9.56 -2.79 0.73
CA ALA A 47 10.47 -3.92 0.72
C ALA A 47 9.76 -5.20 0.25
N GLU A 48 8.57 -5.45 0.75
CA GLU A 48 7.79 -6.61 0.38
C GLU A 48 7.43 -6.62 -1.12
N ALA A 49 7.09 -5.45 -1.67
CA ALA A 49 6.80 -5.31 -3.10
C ALA A 49 8.04 -5.55 -3.96
N LEU A 50 9.23 -5.34 -3.42
CA LEU A 50 10.50 -5.49 -4.13
C LEU A 50 11.12 -6.87 -4.00
N VAL A 51 10.54 -7.79 -3.23
CA VAL A 51 11.13 -9.11 -2.97
C VAL A 51 11.39 -9.87 -4.27
N ARG A 52 10.40 -9.97 -5.16
CA ARG A 52 10.57 -10.66 -6.44
C ARG A 52 11.49 -9.91 -7.39
N PRO A 53 11.30 -8.60 -7.61
CA PRO A 53 12.23 -7.83 -8.45
C PRO A 53 13.68 -7.89 -7.97
N ALA A 54 13.92 -8.02 -6.68
CA ALA A 54 15.26 -8.05 -6.10
C ALA A 54 16.07 -9.31 -6.46
N GLU A 55 15.46 -10.28 -7.14
CA GLU A 55 16.15 -11.48 -7.61
C GLU A 55 17.24 -11.15 -8.64
N ASP A 56 17.12 -10.04 -9.38
CA ASP A 56 18.18 -9.54 -10.23
C ASP A 56 18.20 -8.00 -10.25
N GLU A 57 19.39 -7.45 -10.49
CA GLU A 57 19.64 -6.01 -10.42
C GLU A 57 18.80 -5.20 -11.40
N ARG A 58 18.62 -5.71 -12.63
CA ARG A 58 17.86 -5.00 -13.66
C ARG A 58 16.38 -4.91 -13.29
N SER A 59 15.81 -6.01 -12.83
CA SER A 59 14.41 -6.05 -12.39
C SER A 59 14.17 -5.17 -11.18
N LEU A 60 15.10 -5.18 -10.22
CA LEU A 60 15.02 -4.32 -9.03
C LEU A 60 15.01 -2.85 -9.44
N ARG A 61 15.94 -2.44 -10.29
CA ARG A 61 16.01 -1.05 -10.75
C ARG A 61 14.75 -0.63 -11.49
N ALA A 62 14.25 -1.51 -12.36
CA ALA A 62 13.02 -1.23 -13.12
C ALA A 62 11.82 -1.05 -12.18
N ALA A 63 11.70 -1.89 -11.15
CA ALA A 63 10.62 -1.79 -10.18
C ALA A 63 10.73 -0.50 -9.34
N VAL A 64 11.93 -0.17 -8.87
CA VAL A 64 12.16 1.07 -8.12
C VAL A 64 11.78 2.29 -8.96
N ASP A 65 12.21 2.32 -10.21
CA ASP A 65 11.90 3.43 -11.13
C ASP A 65 10.40 3.51 -11.43
N ALA A 66 9.74 2.37 -11.61
CA ALA A 66 8.31 2.31 -11.88
C ALA A 66 7.50 2.85 -10.68
N ILE A 67 7.87 2.45 -9.47
CA ILE A 67 7.20 2.93 -8.24
C ILE A 67 7.37 4.45 -8.12
N ALA A 68 8.58 4.95 -8.34
CA ALA A 68 8.83 6.39 -8.32
C ALA A 68 8.02 7.13 -9.38
N SER A 69 7.91 6.56 -10.59
CA SER A 69 7.15 7.14 -11.70
C SER A 69 5.65 7.20 -11.41
N LEU A 70 5.13 6.31 -10.56
CA LEU A 70 3.74 6.36 -10.12
C LEU A 70 3.49 7.45 -9.08
N GLY A 71 4.52 8.18 -8.67
CA GLY A 71 4.40 9.24 -7.68
C GLY A 71 4.28 8.74 -6.24
N ILE A 72 4.68 7.51 -5.98
CA ILE A 72 4.59 6.91 -4.65
C ILE A 72 5.85 7.29 -3.86
N ARG A 73 5.65 7.97 -2.72
CA ARG A 73 6.75 8.25 -1.79
C ARG A 73 6.77 7.22 -0.66
N THR A 74 7.95 6.97 -0.12
CA THR A 74 8.13 6.05 1.00
C THR A 74 8.04 6.79 2.33
N SER A 75 7.57 6.09 3.37
CA SER A 75 7.52 6.59 4.73
C SER A 75 8.15 5.54 5.65
N SER A 76 9.17 5.96 6.40
CA SER A 76 9.90 5.04 7.29
C SER A 76 9.21 4.99 8.65
N PRO A 77 8.88 3.79 9.16
CA PRO A 77 8.28 3.66 10.47
C PRO A 77 9.31 3.90 11.59
N ASP A 78 8.86 4.48 12.66
CA ASP A 78 9.64 4.58 13.90
C ASP A 78 9.18 3.50 14.89
N ALA A 79 9.81 3.46 16.07
CA ALA A 79 9.49 2.47 17.09
C ALA A 79 8.03 2.56 17.56
N ALA A 80 7.49 3.77 17.67
CA ALA A 80 6.09 3.95 18.09
C ALA A 80 5.13 3.35 17.09
N LEU A 81 5.36 3.59 15.80
CA LEU A 81 4.53 3.02 14.73
C LEU A 81 4.68 1.50 14.68
N ALA A 82 5.89 0.98 14.88
CA ALA A 82 6.12 -0.46 14.92
C ALA A 82 5.31 -1.14 16.03
N ARG A 83 5.19 -0.49 17.19
CA ARG A 83 4.36 -1.01 18.29
C ARG A 83 2.87 -1.04 17.92
N VAL A 84 2.38 -0.04 17.20
CA VAL A 84 0.99 -0.04 16.69
C VAL A 84 0.80 -1.17 15.69
N ALA A 85 1.73 -1.32 14.74
CA ALA A 85 1.68 -2.40 13.74
C ALA A 85 1.62 -3.78 14.42
N ALA A 86 2.42 -3.98 15.47
CA ALA A 86 2.41 -5.23 16.24
C ALA A 86 1.04 -5.50 16.87
N ARG A 87 0.41 -4.49 17.45
CA ARG A 87 -0.93 -4.63 18.05
C ARG A 87 -1.98 -4.97 17.00
N ARG A 88 -1.84 -4.48 15.76
CA ARG A 88 -2.81 -4.73 14.68
C ARG A 88 -2.83 -6.19 14.23
N ARG A 89 -1.78 -6.97 14.55
CA ARG A 89 -1.78 -8.41 14.29
C ARG A 89 -2.99 -9.12 14.89
N ALA A 90 -3.49 -8.63 16.03
CA ALA A 90 -4.69 -9.19 16.67
C ALA A 90 -5.95 -9.11 15.80
N LEU A 91 -5.95 -8.28 14.76
CA LEU A 91 -7.08 -8.16 13.82
C LEU A 91 -7.06 -9.25 12.72
N GLY A 92 -6.13 -10.20 12.78
CA GLY A 92 -6.06 -11.29 11.82
C GLY A 92 -5.34 -10.95 10.52
N ILE A 93 -4.50 -9.93 10.53
CA ILE A 93 -3.71 -9.51 9.37
C ILE A 93 -2.22 -9.82 9.58
N SER A 94 -1.44 -9.82 8.50
CA SER A 94 0.01 -10.02 8.58
C SER A 94 0.69 -8.83 9.25
N LEU A 95 1.95 -9.02 9.67
CA LEU A 95 2.71 -7.91 10.24
C LEU A 95 2.92 -6.78 9.22
N ALA A 96 3.22 -7.12 7.96
CA ALA A 96 3.36 -6.12 6.90
C ALA A 96 2.06 -5.33 6.70
N ASP A 97 0.91 -6.02 6.69
CA ASP A 97 -0.41 -5.37 6.63
C ASP A 97 -0.61 -4.45 7.83
N GLY A 98 -0.15 -4.88 9.00
CA GLY A 98 -0.18 -4.06 10.22
C GLY A 98 0.59 -2.75 10.06
N PHE A 99 1.76 -2.80 9.40
CA PHE A 99 2.53 -1.59 9.10
C PHE A 99 1.80 -0.66 8.14
N ALA A 100 1.16 -1.20 7.11
CA ALA A 100 0.37 -0.38 6.17
C ALA A 100 -0.77 0.33 6.91
N LEU A 101 -1.51 -0.41 7.71
CA LEU A 101 -2.65 0.12 8.46
C LEU A 101 -2.19 1.16 9.49
N ALA A 102 -1.13 0.89 10.24
CA ALA A 102 -0.59 1.82 11.22
C ALA A 102 -0.09 3.12 10.56
N THR A 103 0.51 3.01 9.37
CA THR A 103 0.94 4.20 8.62
C THR A 103 -0.26 5.05 8.22
N ALA A 104 -1.33 4.42 7.72
CA ALA A 104 -2.55 5.14 7.34
C ALA A 104 -3.19 5.82 8.56
N GLU A 105 -3.23 5.13 9.69
CA GLU A 105 -3.75 5.73 10.93
C GLU A 105 -2.95 6.97 11.35
N ARG A 106 -1.63 6.87 11.30
CA ARG A 106 -0.74 7.97 11.74
C ARG A 106 -0.92 9.21 10.88
N VAL A 107 -1.01 9.06 9.57
CA VAL A 107 -1.12 10.21 8.67
C VAL A 107 -2.57 10.63 8.42
N GLY A 108 -3.54 9.92 9.01
CA GLY A 108 -4.95 10.25 8.84
C GLY A 108 -5.44 10.03 7.41
N ALA A 109 -4.94 8.99 6.74
CA ALA A 109 -5.22 8.72 5.34
C ALA A 109 -6.08 7.47 5.16
N ASP A 110 -6.72 7.36 4.00
CA ASP A 110 -7.35 6.12 3.57
C ASP A 110 -6.28 5.09 3.24
N LEU A 111 -6.62 3.81 3.32
CA LEU A 111 -5.75 2.71 2.93
C LEU A 111 -6.29 2.06 1.66
N ALA A 112 -5.42 1.78 0.70
CA ALA A 112 -5.73 1.01 -0.49
C ALA A 112 -5.21 -0.41 -0.32
N SER A 113 -6.08 -1.40 -0.37
CA SER A 113 -5.75 -2.81 -0.27
C SER A 113 -6.80 -3.66 -0.97
N PHE A 114 -6.35 -4.74 -1.61
CA PHE A 114 -7.25 -5.76 -2.19
C PHE A 114 -7.53 -6.91 -1.22
N ASP A 115 -6.77 -7.02 -0.12
CA ASP A 115 -6.88 -8.11 0.83
C ASP A 115 -8.16 -7.98 1.66
N GLN A 116 -9.00 -9.01 1.64
CA GLN A 116 -10.29 -9.00 2.36
C GLN A 116 -10.11 -8.94 3.87
N ARG A 117 -9.04 -9.53 4.39
CA ARG A 117 -8.74 -9.48 5.84
C ARG A 117 -8.37 -8.08 6.26
N VAL A 118 -7.60 -7.36 5.43
CA VAL A 118 -7.26 -5.96 5.66
C VAL A 118 -8.51 -5.10 5.62
N ARG A 119 -9.38 -5.32 4.63
CA ARG A 119 -10.65 -4.57 4.50
C ARG A 119 -11.55 -4.75 5.73
N ARG A 120 -11.62 -5.97 6.27
CA ARG A 120 -12.35 -6.22 7.52
C ARG A 120 -11.71 -5.53 8.71
N ALA A 121 -10.37 -5.56 8.78
CA ALA A 121 -9.64 -4.90 9.86
C ALA A 121 -9.88 -3.39 9.87
N LEU A 122 -9.97 -2.75 8.70
CA LEU A 122 -10.27 -1.32 8.60
C LEU A 122 -11.58 -0.96 9.29
N LYS A 123 -12.59 -1.80 9.13
CA LYS A 123 -13.90 -1.59 9.77
C LYS A 123 -13.79 -1.64 11.31
N SER A 124 -12.92 -2.53 11.82
CA SER A 124 -12.74 -2.70 13.26
C SER A 124 -12.07 -1.49 13.93
N VAL A 125 -11.31 -0.71 13.19
CA VAL A 125 -10.59 0.47 13.70
C VAL A 125 -11.16 1.78 13.14
N ASP A 126 -12.33 1.73 12.54
CA ASP A 126 -13.03 2.89 12.00
C ASP A 126 -12.20 3.67 10.97
N MET A 127 -11.52 2.94 10.11
CA MET A 127 -10.74 3.50 9.01
C MET A 127 -11.42 3.21 7.67
N ARG A 128 -11.10 4.03 6.67
CA ARG A 128 -11.72 3.92 5.36
C ARG A 128 -10.80 3.27 4.34
N LEU A 129 -11.38 2.38 3.54
CA LEU A 129 -10.77 1.90 2.31
C LEU A 129 -10.78 3.03 1.28
N SER A 130 -9.71 3.16 0.50
CA SER A 130 -9.64 4.15 -0.57
C SER A 130 -10.79 3.96 -1.56
N SER A 131 -11.51 5.04 -1.86
CA SER A 131 -12.59 5.02 -2.84
C SER A 131 -12.07 4.83 -4.27
N ALA A 132 -10.78 4.98 -4.51
CA ALA A 132 -10.18 4.72 -5.82
C ALA A 132 -10.23 3.24 -6.20
N LEU A 133 -10.35 2.32 -5.20
CA LEU A 133 -10.48 0.88 -5.42
C LEU A 133 -11.94 0.44 -5.57
N THR A 134 -12.88 1.31 -5.31
CA THR A 134 -14.31 1.02 -5.48
C THR A 134 -14.78 1.66 -6.77
N ASN A 135 -15.64 1.00 -7.48
CA ASN A 135 -16.13 1.43 -8.79
C ASN A 135 -16.95 2.71 -8.74
#